data_41d3b27341f10b9d273853d432277ff1
#
_entry.id   41d3b27341f10b9d273853d432277ff1
#
_cell.length_a   1.000
_cell.length_b   1.000
_cell.length_c   1.000
_cell.angle_alpha   90.00
_cell.angle_beta   90.00
_cell.angle_gamma   90.00
#
_symmetry.space_group_name_H-M   'P 1'
#
loop_
_entity.id
_entity.type
_entity.pdbx_description
1 polymer ?
#
loop_
_entity_poly.entity_id
_entity_poly.type
_entity_poly.pdbx_seq_one_letter_code
_entity_poly.pdbx_strand_id
1 'polypeptide(L)'
;MCIRDRLAMALYGGSVTSRLFLNVRERDHLCYYCASSFQSFTGSMAVNSGVEHADAARAEAAILKELDDLRTGPITDEELEDCRLSLLSGMAGIEDSLGGIETWYYMEVLRGSGLQTPDEARAALRAVTKEDVRAILRQLSLSVSYLLTREEGIADV
;
A
#
# COMPACT_ATOMS: atom_id res chain seq x y z
N MET A 1 -8.89 -6.38 -8.73
CA MET A 1 -8.09 -5.21 -8.30
C MET A 1 -7.71 -4.43 -9.52
N CYS A 2 -8.13 -3.20 -9.59
CA CYS A 2 -7.81 -2.30 -10.70
C CYS A 2 -6.38 -1.74 -10.50
N ILE A 3 -5.76 -1.31 -11.57
CA ILE A 3 -4.39 -0.75 -11.51
C ILE A 3 -4.33 0.51 -10.63
N ARG A 4 -5.45 1.25 -10.52
CA ARG A 4 -5.61 2.41 -9.63
C ARG A 4 -5.45 2.05 -8.17
N ASP A 5 -6.00 0.90 -7.74
CA ASP A 5 -5.88 0.42 -6.36
C ASP A 5 -4.40 0.18 -6.01
N ARG A 6 -3.61 -0.36 -6.94
CA ARG A 6 -2.17 -0.61 -6.73
C ARG A 6 -1.41 0.68 -6.46
N LEU A 7 -1.68 1.73 -7.24
CA LEU A 7 -1.00 3.02 -7.05
C LEU A 7 -1.43 3.70 -5.74
N ALA A 8 -2.72 3.66 -5.41
CA ALA A 8 -3.22 4.20 -4.16
C ALA A 8 -2.58 3.49 -2.93
N MET A 9 -2.45 2.15 -3.00
CA MET A 9 -1.82 1.38 -1.93
C MET A 9 -0.30 1.61 -1.87
N ALA A 10 0.38 1.72 -3.01
CA ALA A 10 1.80 2.03 -3.06
C ALA A 10 2.11 3.39 -2.43
N LEU A 11 1.29 4.40 -2.71
CA LEU A 11 1.42 5.74 -2.16
C LEU A 11 1.17 5.77 -0.64
N TYR A 12 0.21 5.01 -0.14
CA TYR A 12 -0.11 4.98 1.28
C TYR A 12 0.97 4.26 2.09
N GLY A 13 1.27 3.00 1.78
CA GLY A 13 2.19 2.21 2.59
C GLY A 13 2.85 1.03 1.87
N GLY A 14 2.69 0.92 0.55
CA GLY A 14 3.17 -0.22 -0.23
C GLY A 14 4.57 -0.06 -0.84
N SER A 15 5.28 1.03 -0.56
CA SER A 15 6.62 1.30 -1.09
C SER A 15 7.50 1.99 -0.05
N VAL A 16 8.81 2.03 -0.30
CA VAL A 16 9.78 2.77 0.53
C VAL A 16 9.68 4.29 0.36
N THR A 17 8.94 4.75 -0.63
CA THR A 17 8.60 6.17 -0.87
C THR A 17 7.18 6.50 -0.42
N SER A 18 6.49 5.56 0.24
CA SER A 18 5.14 5.74 0.72
C SER A 18 5.05 6.66 1.94
N ARG A 19 3.88 7.24 2.16
CA ARG A 19 3.66 8.13 3.31
C ARG A 19 3.84 7.44 4.65
N LEU A 20 3.40 6.20 4.81
CA LEU A 20 3.63 5.47 6.05
C LEU A 20 5.12 5.28 6.32
N PHE A 21 5.90 4.94 5.28
CA PHE A 21 7.33 4.78 5.44
C PHE A 21 8.03 6.11 5.77
N LEU A 22 7.80 7.15 4.95
CA LEU A 22 8.51 8.42 5.10
C LEU A 22 8.08 9.22 6.33
N ASN A 23 6.79 9.22 6.67
CA ASN A 23 6.26 10.06 7.73
C ASN A 23 6.23 9.34 9.08
N VAL A 24 5.64 8.14 9.15
CA VAL A 24 5.45 7.44 10.43
C VAL A 24 6.75 6.79 10.92
N ARG A 25 7.50 6.18 9.98
CA ARG A 25 8.76 5.51 10.33
C ARG A 25 9.95 6.46 10.34
N GLU A 26 10.22 7.17 9.21
CA GLU A 26 11.47 7.92 9.07
C GLU A 26 11.42 9.29 9.73
N ARG A 27 10.34 10.04 9.59
CA ARG A 27 10.22 11.39 10.17
C ARG A 27 9.86 11.35 11.65
N ASP A 28 8.81 10.58 12.00
CA ASP A 28 8.23 10.60 13.34
C ASP A 28 8.85 9.54 14.27
N HIS A 29 9.62 8.59 13.72
CA HIS A 29 10.30 7.50 14.43
C HIS A 29 9.38 6.70 15.36
N LEU A 30 8.12 6.51 14.99
CA LEU A 30 7.10 5.85 15.82
C LEU A 30 7.11 4.32 15.69
N CYS A 31 7.84 3.77 14.73
CA CYS A 31 7.83 2.33 14.46
C CYS A 31 9.12 1.85 13.79
N TYR A 32 9.43 0.57 13.96
CA TYR A 32 10.53 -0.09 13.28
C TYR A 32 10.22 -0.36 11.80
N TYR A 33 8.98 -0.70 11.53
CA TYR A 33 8.43 -0.85 10.18
C TYR A 33 6.97 -0.41 10.19
N CYS A 34 6.51 0.10 9.04
CA CYS A 34 5.11 0.40 8.79
C CYS A 34 4.85 0.21 7.31
N ALA A 35 3.99 -0.73 6.98
CA ALA A 35 3.69 -1.05 5.59
C ALA A 35 2.23 -1.45 5.41
N SER A 36 1.65 -1.13 4.26
CA SER A 36 0.32 -1.58 3.85
C SER A 36 0.41 -2.69 2.82
N SER A 37 -0.54 -3.62 2.89
CA SER A 37 -0.76 -4.65 1.89
C SER A 37 -2.25 -4.73 1.54
N PHE A 38 -2.55 -5.04 0.28
CA PHE A 38 -3.92 -5.12 -0.20
C PHE A 38 -4.24 -6.53 -0.68
N GLN A 39 -5.29 -7.10 -0.14
CA GLN A 39 -5.83 -8.40 -0.51
C GLN A 39 -6.93 -8.23 -1.57
N SER A 40 -6.56 -8.44 -2.83
CA SER A 40 -7.45 -8.18 -3.97
C SER A 40 -8.72 -9.04 -4.01
N PHE A 41 -8.70 -10.21 -3.40
CA PHE A 41 -9.84 -11.13 -3.41
C PHE A 41 -10.90 -10.78 -2.35
N THR A 42 -10.47 -10.22 -1.23
CA THR A 42 -11.36 -9.80 -0.14
C THR A 42 -11.70 -8.31 -0.18
N GLY A 43 -10.97 -7.53 -0.99
CA GLY A 43 -11.08 -6.07 -1.01
C GLY A 43 -10.61 -5.41 0.28
N SER A 44 -9.82 -6.11 1.10
CA SER A 44 -9.33 -5.60 2.38
C SER A 44 -7.90 -5.09 2.28
N MET A 45 -7.59 -4.05 3.04
CA MET A 45 -6.25 -3.55 3.23
C MET A 45 -5.82 -3.79 4.67
N ALA A 46 -4.61 -4.30 4.86
CA ALA A 46 -3.99 -4.40 6.17
C ALA A 46 -2.80 -3.45 6.24
N VAL A 47 -2.68 -2.74 7.36
CA VAL A 47 -1.46 -2.03 7.73
C VAL A 47 -0.82 -2.79 8.88
N ASN A 48 0.44 -3.14 8.72
CA ASN A 48 1.23 -3.81 9.75
C ASN A 48 2.35 -2.89 10.20
N SER A 49 2.52 -2.77 11.51
CA SER A 49 3.55 -1.92 12.10
C SER A 49 4.15 -2.59 13.34
N GLY A 50 5.46 -2.52 13.49
CA GLY A 50 6.17 -2.93 14.69
C GLY A 50 6.52 -1.70 15.50
N VAL A 51 5.95 -1.58 16.70
CA VAL A 51 6.06 -0.39 17.54
C VAL A 51 6.48 -0.74 18.96
N GLU A 52 7.10 0.20 19.68
CA GLU A 52 7.22 0.09 21.12
C GLU A 52 5.83 0.25 21.76
N HIS A 53 5.58 -0.50 22.84
CA HIS A 53 4.29 -0.48 23.51
C HIS A 53 3.83 0.94 23.88
N ALA A 54 4.75 1.77 24.37
CA ALA A 54 4.48 3.16 24.75
C ALA A 54 4.06 4.06 23.57
N ASP A 55 4.45 3.71 22.35
CA ASP A 55 4.17 4.49 21.15
C ASP A 55 3.00 3.94 20.33
N ALA A 56 2.40 2.83 20.73
CA ALA A 56 1.37 2.14 19.93
C ALA A 56 0.19 3.06 19.56
N ALA A 57 -0.37 3.78 20.53
CA ALA A 57 -1.49 4.70 20.29
C ALA A 57 -1.10 5.89 19.39
N ARG A 58 0.14 6.39 19.52
CA ARG A 58 0.66 7.48 18.69
C ARG A 58 0.89 7.02 17.24
N ALA A 59 1.43 5.81 17.09
CA ALA A 59 1.64 5.22 15.77
C ALA A 59 0.31 4.95 15.05
N GLU A 60 -0.69 4.39 15.75
CA GLU A 60 -2.03 4.19 15.20
C GLU A 60 -2.64 5.51 14.72
N ALA A 61 -2.61 6.54 15.56
CA ALA A 61 -3.13 7.87 15.21
C ALA A 61 -2.40 8.46 14.01
N ALA A 62 -1.06 8.32 13.92
CA ALA A 62 -0.28 8.79 12.80
C ALA A 62 -0.61 8.03 11.50
N ILE A 63 -0.76 6.71 11.56
CA ILE A 63 -1.16 5.86 10.43
C ILE A 63 -2.51 6.31 9.86
N LEU A 64 -3.51 6.50 10.73
CA LEU A 64 -4.84 6.94 10.32
C LEU A 64 -4.83 8.38 9.78
N LYS A 65 -4.02 9.25 10.38
CA LYS A 65 -3.84 10.63 9.91
C LYS A 65 -3.27 10.68 8.49
N GLU A 66 -2.25 9.86 8.18
CA GLU A 66 -1.69 9.82 6.82
C GLU A 66 -2.73 9.35 5.78
N LEU A 67 -3.66 8.45 6.15
CA LEU A 67 -4.76 8.08 5.27
C LEU A 67 -5.71 9.26 5.02
N ASP A 68 -6.05 10.00 6.05
CA ASP A 68 -6.94 11.17 5.93
C ASP A 68 -6.26 12.33 5.17
N ASP A 69 -4.98 12.54 5.38
CA ASP A 69 -4.18 13.52 4.64
C ASP A 69 -4.12 13.17 3.13
N LEU A 70 -4.03 11.90 2.78
CA LEU A 70 -4.11 11.46 1.37
C LEU A 70 -5.50 11.63 0.75
N ARG A 71 -6.56 11.52 1.55
CA ARG A 71 -7.96 11.69 1.10
C ARG A 71 -8.30 13.15 0.80
N THR A 72 -7.78 14.06 1.61
CA THR A 72 -8.22 15.46 1.66
C THR A 72 -7.13 16.48 1.34
N GLY A 73 -5.89 16.14 1.66
CA GLY A 73 -4.74 17.02 1.51
C GLY A 73 -4.09 16.94 0.11
N PRO A 74 -2.99 17.65 -0.07
CA PRO A 74 -2.24 17.63 -1.32
C PRO A 74 -1.52 16.29 -1.51
N ILE A 75 -1.56 15.79 -2.74
CA ILE A 75 -0.67 14.75 -3.26
C ILE A 75 0.24 15.47 -4.26
N THR A 76 1.55 15.42 -4.06
CA THR A 76 2.49 16.04 -4.98
C THR A 76 2.66 15.21 -6.26
N ASP A 77 3.14 15.82 -7.33
CA ASP A 77 3.43 15.10 -8.57
C ASP A 77 4.62 14.14 -8.36
N GLU A 78 5.59 14.54 -7.55
CA GLU A 78 6.76 13.77 -7.20
C GLU A 78 6.38 12.48 -6.44
N GLU A 79 5.57 12.58 -5.37
CA GLU A 79 5.08 11.41 -4.63
C GLU A 79 4.36 10.40 -5.53
N LEU A 80 3.49 10.91 -6.41
CA LEU A 80 2.72 10.07 -7.32
C LEU A 80 3.63 9.37 -8.34
N GLU A 81 4.61 10.11 -8.88
CA GLU A 81 5.52 9.59 -9.90
C GLU A 81 6.51 8.59 -9.31
N ASP A 82 7.06 8.82 -8.13
CA ASP A 82 7.95 7.88 -7.45
C ASP A 82 7.28 6.53 -7.19
N CYS A 83 6.04 6.56 -6.71
CA CYS A 83 5.26 5.34 -6.52
C CYS A 83 4.93 4.66 -7.85
N ARG A 84 4.64 5.44 -8.90
CA ARG A 84 4.37 4.93 -10.25
C ARG A 84 5.61 4.23 -10.83
N LEU A 85 6.77 4.88 -10.74
CA LEU A 85 8.04 4.32 -11.22
C LEU A 85 8.40 3.04 -10.47
N SER A 86 8.19 3.00 -9.15
CA SER A 86 8.39 1.79 -8.34
C SER A 86 7.53 0.63 -8.83
N LEU A 87 6.24 0.87 -9.09
CA LEU A 87 5.34 -0.16 -9.62
C LEU A 87 5.70 -0.58 -11.04
N LEU A 88 6.05 0.35 -11.92
CA LEU A 88 6.50 0.05 -13.29
C LEU A 88 7.78 -0.78 -13.28
N SER A 89 8.72 -0.46 -12.39
CA SER A 89 9.94 -1.25 -12.19
C SER A 89 9.63 -2.67 -11.74
N GLY A 90 8.68 -2.85 -10.82
CA GLY A 90 8.22 -4.18 -10.40
C GLY A 90 7.50 -4.97 -11.49
N MET A 91 7.03 -4.31 -12.54
CA MET A 91 6.42 -4.95 -13.71
C MET A 91 7.43 -5.19 -14.84
N ALA A 92 8.63 -4.64 -14.75
CA ALA A 92 9.70 -4.94 -15.69
C ALA A 92 10.11 -6.41 -15.52
N GLY A 93 10.36 -7.09 -16.61
CA GLY A 93 10.79 -8.49 -16.56
C GLY A 93 9.69 -9.53 -16.37
N ILE A 94 8.41 -9.15 -16.25
CA ILE A 94 7.31 -10.13 -16.24
C ILE A 94 7.37 -11.01 -17.51
N GLU A 95 7.67 -10.40 -18.63
CA GLU A 95 7.73 -11.04 -19.95
C GLU A 95 9.06 -11.75 -20.21
N ASP A 96 10.06 -11.58 -19.36
CA ASP A 96 11.38 -12.19 -19.51
C ASP A 96 11.40 -13.67 -19.09
N SER A 97 10.34 -14.15 -18.44
CA SER A 97 10.25 -15.53 -18.02
C SER A 97 8.85 -16.13 -18.24
N LEU A 98 8.81 -17.41 -18.60
CA LEU A 98 7.55 -18.15 -18.75
C LEU A 98 6.75 -18.14 -17.45
N GLY A 99 7.40 -18.31 -16.30
CA GLY A 99 6.74 -18.26 -14.98
C GLY A 99 6.16 -16.89 -14.65
N GLY A 100 6.80 -15.81 -15.08
CA GLY A 100 6.28 -14.45 -14.95
C GLY A 100 4.99 -14.26 -15.75
N ILE A 101 4.99 -14.69 -17.02
CA ILE A 101 3.83 -14.62 -17.91
C ILE A 101 2.69 -15.51 -17.36
N GLU A 102 2.99 -16.74 -16.97
CA GLU A 102 2.01 -17.66 -16.39
C GLU A 102 1.35 -17.06 -15.16
N THR A 103 2.15 -16.61 -14.20
CA THR A 103 1.65 -15.99 -12.95
C THR A 103 0.80 -14.75 -13.25
N TRP A 104 1.23 -13.91 -14.20
CA TRP A 104 0.47 -12.73 -14.59
C TRP A 104 -0.94 -13.10 -15.06
N TYR A 105 -1.05 -13.95 -16.08
CA TYR A 105 -2.34 -14.32 -16.65
C TYR A 105 -3.18 -15.17 -15.72
N TYR A 106 -2.56 -16.04 -14.93
CA TYR A 106 -3.25 -16.77 -13.86
C TYR A 106 -3.95 -15.82 -12.89
N MET A 107 -3.25 -14.78 -12.43
CA MET A 107 -3.83 -13.78 -11.54
C MET A 107 -4.90 -12.92 -12.20
N GLU A 108 -4.78 -12.62 -13.51
CA GLU A 108 -5.84 -11.91 -14.26
C GLU A 108 -7.13 -12.76 -14.35
N VAL A 109 -7.00 -14.05 -14.64
CA VAL A 109 -8.14 -14.98 -14.65
C VAL A 109 -8.82 -15.05 -13.29
N LEU A 110 -8.05 -15.20 -12.21
CA LEU A 110 -8.59 -15.25 -10.85
C LEU A 110 -9.33 -13.97 -10.44
N ARG A 111 -8.89 -12.82 -10.92
CA ARG A 111 -9.56 -11.54 -10.63
C ARG A 111 -10.87 -11.35 -11.39
N GLY A 112 -11.08 -12.08 -12.47
CA GLY A 112 -12.32 -12.02 -13.24
C GLY A 112 -12.57 -10.68 -13.98
N SER A 113 -11.55 -9.82 -14.08
CA SER A 113 -11.67 -8.48 -14.69
C SER A 113 -11.36 -8.44 -16.19
N GLY A 114 -11.18 -9.61 -16.82
CA GLY A 114 -10.69 -9.75 -18.18
C GLY A 114 -9.17 -9.93 -18.22
N LEU A 115 -8.66 -10.42 -19.37
CA LEU A 115 -7.24 -10.61 -19.55
C LEU A 115 -6.61 -9.29 -20.01
N GLN A 116 -5.79 -8.71 -19.17
CA GLN A 116 -5.00 -7.52 -19.48
C GLN A 116 -3.53 -7.96 -19.69
N THR A 117 -2.92 -7.51 -20.76
CA THR A 117 -1.48 -7.72 -20.96
C THR A 117 -0.66 -6.86 -20.01
N PRO A 118 0.60 -7.24 -19.71
CA PRO A 118 1.49 -6.39 -18.92
C PRO A 118 1.66 -4.99 -19.51
N ASP A 119 1.71 -4.85 -20.84
CA ASP A 119 1.80 -3.54 -21.51
C ASP A 119 0.55 -2.68 -21.32
N GLU A 120 -0.63 -3.26 -21.47
CA GLU A 120 -1.89 -2.56 -21.20
C GLU A 120 -1.98 -2.12 -19.74
N ALA A 121 -1.53 -2.95 -18.80
CA ALA A 121 -1.49 -2.61 -17.40
C ALA A 121 -0.49 -1.48 -17.11
N ARG A 122 0.71 -1.51 -17.73
CA ARG A 122 1.69 -0.41 -17.66
C ARG A 122 1.13 0.90 -18.21
N ALA A 123 0.43 0.83 -19.35
CA ALA A 123 -0.21 1.99 -19.95
C ALA A 123 -1.32 2.55 -19.04
N ALA A 124 -2.17 1.69 -18.51
CA ALA A 124 -3.20 2.07 -17.56
C ALA A 124 -2.62 2.70 -16.29
N LEU A 125 -1.51 2.18 -15.76
CA LEU A 125 -0.82 2.73 -14.59
C LEU A 125 -0.29 4.15 -14.85
N ARG A 126 0.26 4.40 -16.05
CA ARG A 126 0.72 5.75 -16.44
C ARG A 126 -0.42 6.77 -16.51
N ALA A 127 -1.63 6.33 -16.82
CA ALA A 127 -2.80 7.18 -16.95
C ALA A 127 -3.52 7.49 -15.61
N VAL A 128 -3.16 6.83 -14.51
CA VAL A 128 -3.80 7.06 -13.20
C VAL A 128 -3.52 8.48 -12.71
N THR A 129 -4.57 9.17 -12.31
CA THR A 129 -4.51 10.55 -11.78
C THR A 129 -4.55 10.58 -10.24
N LYS A 130 -4.24 11.74 -9.66
CA LYS A 130 -4.40 11.98 -8.21
C LYS A 130 -5.86 11.80 -7.76
N GLU A 131 -6.80 12.19 -8.60
CA GLU A 131 -8.24 12.05 -8.36
C GLU A 131 -8.66 10.59 -8.31
N ASP A 132 -8.12 9.75 -9.20
CA ASP A 132 -8.34 8.30 -9.16
C ASP A 132 -7.83 7.70 -7.85
N VAL A 133 -6.63 8.09 -7.40
CA VAL A 133 -6.05 7.65 -6.13
C VAL A 133 -6.95 8.05 -4.96
N ARG A 134 -7.37 9.33 -4.90
CA ARG A 134 -8.29 9.80 -3.84
C ARG A 134 -9.62 9.07 -3.85
N ALA A 135 -10.18 8.80 -5.04
CA ALA A 135 -11.44 8.07 -5.15
C ALA A 135 -11.36 6.66 -4.53
N ILE A 136 -10.23 5.98 -4.69
CA ILE A 136 -9.98 4.69 -4.05
C ILE A 136 -9.82 4.85 -2.53
N LEU A 137 -8.97 5.77 -2.08
CA LEU A 137 -8.70 5.95 -0.65
C LEU A 137 -9.94 6.37 0.15
N ARG A 138 -10.88 7.09 -0.47
CA ARG A 138 -12.16 7.45 0.16
C ARG A 138 -13.09 6.26 0.42
N GLN A 139 -12.90 5.14 -0.29
CA GLN A 139 -13.70 3.93 -0.08
C GLN A 139 -13.20 3.09 1.10
N LEU A 140 -11.97 3.34 1.59
CA LEU A 140 -11.43 2.63 2.72
C LEU A 140 -12.11 3.09 4.01
N SER A 141 -12.37 2.15 4.91
CA SER A 141 -12.84 2.43 6.27
C SER A 141 -12.12 1.50 7.24
N LEU A 142 -11.77 2.00 8.41
CA LEU A 142 -11.18 1.18 9.46
C LEU A 142 -12.24 0.19 9.95
N SER A 143 -11.95 -1.10 9.83
CA SER A 143 -12.82 -2.18 10.32
C SER A 143 -12.38 -2.67 11.69
N VAL A 144 -11.08 -2.82 11.91
CA VAL A 144 -10.52 -3.35 13.14
C VAL A 144 -9.10 -2.83 13.31
N SER A 145 -8.74 -2.51 14.54
CA SER A 145 -7.36 -2.32 14.99
C SER A 145 -7.04 -3.39 16.03
N TYR A 146 -5.86 -3.99 15.91
CA TYR A 146 -5.41 -5.06 16.78
C TYR A 146 -3.97 -4.78 17.23
N LEU A 147 -3.76 -4.80 18.55
CA LEU A 147 -2.44 -4.67 19.16
C LEU A 147 -2.04 -6.01 19.80
N LEU A 148 -0.96 -6.61 19.31
CA LEU A 148 -0.32 -7.73 19.96
C LEU A 148 0.78 -7.20 20.89
N THR A 149 0.64 -7.47 22.16
CA THR A 149 1.62 -7.10 23.19
C THR A 149 1.83 -8.25 24.16
N ARG A 150 2.92 -8.22 24.92
CA ARG A 150 3.13 -9.19 25.98
C ARG A 150 2.19 -8.89 27.15
N GLU A 151 1.85 -9.92 27.91
CA GLU A 151 1.10 -9.79 29.14
C GLU A 151 1.95 -9.05 30.19
N GLU A 152 1.37 -8.04 30.87
CA GLU A 152 2.08 -7.35 31.94
C GLU A 152 2.36 -8.33 33.10
N GLY A 153 3.63 -8.52 33.46
CA GLY A 153 4.05 -9.37 34.56
C GLY A 153 4.89 -10.58 34.18
N ILE A 154 5.10 -10.87 32.89
CA ILE A 154 6.07 -11.89 32.46
C ILE A 154 7.44 -11.24 32.38
N ALA A 155 8.28 -11.48 33.42
CA ALA A 155 9.68 -11.07 33.38
C ALA A 155 10.41 -11.81 32.26
N ASP A 156 11.31 -11.12 31.57
CA ASP A 156 12.23 -11.74 30.63
C ASP A 156 13.06 -12.81 31.36
N VAL A 157 12.93 -14.09 30.93
CA VAL A 157 13.75 -15.23 31.39
C VAL A 157 15.02 -15.29 30.56
#